data_36fb3c3512fa7b47a823ea7f98db5cbd
#
_entry.id   36fb3c3512fa7b47a823ea7f98db5cbd
#
_cell.length_a   1.000
_cell.length_b   1.000
_cell.length_c   1.000
_cell.angle_alpha   90.00
_cell.angle_beta   90.00
_cell.angle_gamma   90.00
#
_symmetry.space_group_name_H-M   'P 1'
#
loop_
_entity.id
_entity.type
_entity.pdbx_description
1 polymer ?
#
loop_
_entity_poly.entity_id
_entity_poly.type
_entity_poly.pdbx_seq_one_letter_code
_entity_poly.pdbx_strand_id
1 'polypeptide(L)'
;MKNILIGGGTGFIGTRLSNLLLGSGYRVTIVSRMPGLNHITWTDLDRNGLPNDTSAVVNLAGQNVLDPTRSWSAGFKQNVWNSRINTTSSIVRAIQSAKEKPEVFVNISGVSNYKPNEKKIYTEDDASEDYDFMSKLCNEWEKAATIDKEAGVRTVKIRTGVVLGREGGMIRSLIIPFWFGFGGPVASGLQPLPWIHITDLCNLIKYSIENKKVEGVLNGVAPQIINNLDFTKSFGKALWRPTLIPLPEFVVNKMFTEERAVLLTSGAKIKPKRTVETGFEYEFPEIYPACKDVGSLFMY
;
A
#
# COMPACT_ATOMS: atom_id res chain seq x y z
N MET A 1 -5.11 -15.87 -22.85
CA MET A 1 -5.30 -15.33 -21.46
C MET A 1 -4.22 -14.28 -21.25
N LYS A 2 -4.59 -13.02 -20.93
CA LYS A 2 -3.61 -11.95 -20.70
C LYS A 2 -2.76 -12.25 -19.44
N ASN A 3 -1.47 -12.04 -19.50
CA ASN A 3 -0.54 -12.25 -18.37
C ASN A 3 -0.28 -10.94 -17.63
N ILE A 4 -0.34 -10.96 -16.30
CA ILE A 4 -0.03 -9.83 -15.44
C ILE A 4 1.21 -10.18 -14.62
N LEU A 5 2.25 -9.35 -14.72
CA LEU A 5 3.46 -9.47 -13.90
C LEU A 5 3.28 -8.69 -12.60
N ILE A 6 3.52 -9.33 -11.45
CA ILE A 6 3.40 -8.70 -10.13
C ILE A 6 4.73 -8.74 -9.38
N GLY A 7 5.39 -7.59 -9.25
CA GLY A 7 6.52 -7.43 -8.34
C GLY A 7 6.04 -7.44 -6.88
N GLY A 8 6.62 -8.31 -6.05
CA GLY A 8 6.18 -8.47 -4.65
C GLY A 8 4.86 -9.25 -4.47
N GLY A 9 4.48 -10.09 -5.44
CA GLY A 9 3.24 -10.86 -5.43
C GLY A 9 3.11 -11.87 -4.27
N THR A 10 4.18 -12.21 -3.58
CA THR A 10 4.17 -13.08 -2.38
C THR A 10 3.86 -12.34 -1.08
N GLY A 11 3.74 -11.01 -1.11
CA GLY A 11 3.44 -10.18 0.05
C GLY A 11 1.95 -10.17 0.40
N PHE A 12 1.59 -9.46 1.48
CA PHE A 12 0.23 -9.33 1.98
C PHE A 12 -0.77 -8.87 0.90
N ILE A 13 -0.51 -7.74 0.25
CA ILE A 13 -1.37 -7.22 -0.82
C ILE A 13 -1.23 -8.11 -2.07
N GLY A 14 -0.01 -8.52 -2.40
CA GLY A 14 0.30 -9.28 -3.61
C GLY A 14 -0.43 -10.63 -3.69
N THR A 15 -0.51 -11.36 -2.58
CA THR A 15 -1.24 -12.64 -2.52
C THR A 15 -2.73 -12.42 -2.77
N ARG A 16 -3.34 -11.41 -2.13
CA ARG A 16 -4.76 -11.09 -2.32
C ARG A 16 -5.05 -10.65 -3.75
N LEU A 17 -4.21 -9.79 -4.31
CA LEU A 17 -4.33 -9.34 -5.70
C LEU A 17 -4.15 -10.50 -6.69
N SER A 18 -3.17 -11.37 -6.49
CA SER A 18 -2.94 -12.54 -7.36
C SER A 18 -4.17 -13.43 -7.41
N ASN A 19 -4.79 -13.72 -6.27
CA ASN A 19 -6.01 -14.53 -6.19
C ASN A 19 -7.19 -13.84 -6.92
N LEU A 20 -7.35 -12.52 -6.74
CA LEU A 20 -8.39 -11.76 -7.44
C LEU A 20 -8.21 -11.81 -8.96
N LEU A 21 -6.99 -11.62 -9.44
CA LEU A 21 -6.70 -11.62 -10.89
C LEU A 21 -6.84 -13.01 -11.50
N LEU A 22 -6.36 -14.07 -10.81
CA LEU A 22 -6.57 -15.46 -11.25
C LEU A 22 -8.06 -15.79 -11.33
N GLY A 23 -8.86 -15.41 -10.32
CA GLY A 23 -10.32 -15.57 -10.31
C GLY A 23 -11.03 -14.74 -11.40
N SER A 24 -10.38 -13.68 -11.89
CA SER A 24 -10.88 -12.84 -13.02
C SER A 24 -10.40 -13.33 -14.39
N GLY A 25 -9.75 -14.50 -14.48
CA GLY A 25 -9.34 -15.11 -15.75
C GLY A 25 -8.02 -14.61 -16.32
N TYR A 26 -7.18 -13.92 -15.52
CA TYR A 26 -5.82 -13.56 -15.91
C TYR A 26 -4.84 -14.69 -15.59
N ARG A 27 -3.71 -14.73 -16.29
CA ARG A 27 -2.51 -15.42 -15.80
C ARG A 27 -1.72 -14.44 -14.94
N VAL A 28 -1.04 -14.96 -13.91
CA VAL A 28 -0.21 -14.15 -13.02
C VAL A 28 1.18 -14.74 -12.98
N THR A 29 2.17 -13.90 -13.25
CA THR A 29 3.59 -14.19 -13.04
C THR A 29 4.09 -13.30 -11.90
N ILE A 30 4.69 -13.90 -10.88
CA ILE A 30 5.18 -13.19 -9.70
C ILE A 30 6.69 -12.97 -9.81
N VAL A 31 7.14 -11.73 -9.59
CA VAL A 31 8.57 -11.46 -9.36
C VAL A 31 8.82 -11.47 -7.86
N SER A 32 9.67 -12.38 -7.41
CA SER A 32 9.99 -12.56 -5.99
C SER A 32 11.49 -12.78 -5.77
N ARG A 33 11.90 -12.87 -4.50
CA ARG A 33 13.29 -13.19 -4.13
C ARG A 33 13.65 -14.65 -4.34
N MET A 34 12.65 -15.52 -4.34
CA MET A 34 12.81 -16.96 -4.49
C MET A 34 12.06 -17.46 -5.72
N PRO A 35 12.64 -18.37 -6.50
CA PRO A 35 11.95 -19.01 -7.61
C PRO A 35 10.78 -19.88 -7.10
N GLY A 36 9.85 -20.19 -7.97
CA GLY A 36 8.69 -21.04 -7.66
C GLY A 36 7.80 -21.26 -8.89
N LEU A 37 6.71 -21.98 -8.71
CA LEU A 37 5.73 -22.16 -9.77
C LEU A 37 5.11 -20.80 -10.15
N ASN A 38 5.21 -20.43 -11.43
CA ASN A 38 4.81 -19.11 -11.93
C ASN A 38 5.54 -17.92 -11.26
N HIS A 39 6.71 -18.17 -10.67
CA HIS A 39 7.58 -17.15 -10.09
C HIS A 39 8.86 -17.03 -10.89
N ILE A 40 9.30 -15.80 -11.12
CA ILE A 40 10.64 -15.47 -11.60
C ILE A 40 11.37 -14.67 -10.52
N THR A 41 12.68 -14.71 -10.52
CA THR A 41 13.48 -13.90 -9.60
C THR A 41 13.72 -12.50 -10.17
N TRP A 42 14.12 -11.56 -9.31
CA TRP A 42 14.57 -10.22 -9.75
C TRP A 42 15.76 -10.32 -10.71
N THR A 43 16.65 -11.30 -10.48
CA THR A 43 17.79 -11.58 -11.38
C THR A 43 17.31 -12.08 -12.74
N ASP A 44 16.28 -12.92 -12.78
CA ASP A 44 15.71 -13.39 -14.04
C ASP A 44 15.06 -12.24 -14.80
N LEU A 45 14.35 -11.34 -14.10
CA LEU A 45 13.76 -10.14 -14.71
C LEU A 45 14.82 -9.21 -15.28
N ASP A 46 15.91 -8.94 -14.55
CA ASP A 46 17.01 -8.08 -15.01
C ASP A 46 17.76 -8.69 -16.19
N ARG A 47 17.88 -10.02 -16.25
CA ARG A 47 18.62 -10.74 -17.30
C ARG A 47 17.79 -10.98 -18.56
N ASN A 48 16.55 -11.38 -18.40
CA ASN A 48 15.69 -11.88 -19.47
C ASN A 48 14.61 -10.89 -19.91
N GLY A 49 14.38 -9.80 -19.14
CA GLY A 49 13.30 -8.85 -19.37
C GLY A 49 11.92 -9.38 -18.95
N LEU A 50 10.86 -8.76 -19.47
CA LEU A 50 9.50 -9.19 -19.23
C LEU A 50 9.21 -10.53 -19.90
N PRO A 51 8.44 -11.44 -19.24
CA PRO A 51 7.88 -12.60 -19.90
C PRO A 51 7.08 -12.18 -21.13
N ASN A 52 7.13 -12.99 -22.20
CA ASN A 52 6.31 -12.78 -23.39
C ASN A 52 4.82 -12.71 -22.96
N ASP A 53 4.01 -11.97 -23.74
CA ASP A 53 2.58 -11.77 -23.49
C ASP A 53 2.21 -11.03 -22.19
N THR A 54 3.16 -10.37 -21.54
CA THR A 54 2.87 -9.51 -20.37
C THR A 54 2.05 -8.31 -20.82
N SER A 55 0.77 -8.30 -20.44
CA SER A 55 -0.19 -7.23 -20.80
C SER A 55 -0.24 -6.09 -19.81
N ALA A 56 0.08 -6.36 -18.55
CA ALA A 56 0.14 -5.36 -17.47
C ALA A 56 1.23 -5.72 -16.46
N VAL A 57 1.78 -4.70 -15.83
CA VAL A 57 2.77 -4.86 -14.76
C VAL A 57 2.27 -4.13 -13.52
N VAL A 58 2.33 -4.80 -12.36
CA VAL A 58 1.99 -4.23 -11.06
C VAL A 58 3.21 -4.33 -10.15
N ASN A 59 3.59 -3.25 -9.50
CA ASN A 59 4.68 -3.25 -8.53
C ASN A 59 4.17 -3.00 -7.11
N LEU A 60 4.28 -4.02 -6.27
CA LEU A 60 3.95 -4.01 -4.84
C LEU A 60 5.20 -4.28 -3.98
N ALA A 61 6.38 -4.29 -4.59
CA ALA A 61 7.62 -4.64 -3.89
C ALA A 61 8.00 -3.56 -2.88
N GLY A 62 8.25 -3.98 -1.65
CA GLY A 62 8.68 -3.09 -0.57
C GLY A 62 8.84 -3.82 0.75
N GLN A 63 9.94 -3.53 1.46
CA GLN A 63 10.16 -4.01 2.83
C GLN A 63 9.18 -3.34 3.79
N ASN A 64 8.58 -4.10 4.72
CA ASN A 64 7.73 -3.52 5.76
C ASN A 64 8.55 -2.54 6.62
N VAL A 65 8.11 -1.28 6.67
CA VAL A 65 8.76 -0.21 7.43
C VAL A 65 8.51 -0.37 8.94
N LEU A 66 7.30 -0.79 9.31
CA LEU A 66 6.87 -0.97 10.71
C LEU A 66 7.08 -2.40 11.22
N ASP A 67 8.13 -3.09 10.74
CA ASP A 67 8.53 -4.39 11.26
C ASP A 67 9.13 -4.23 12.67
N PRO A 68 8.43 -4.67 13.74
CA PRO A 68 8.90 -4.47 15.11
C PRO A 68 10.13 -5.33 15.46
N THR A 69 10.44 -6.34 14.66
CA THR A 69 11.60 -7.23 14.85
C THR A 69 12.90 -6.63 14.28
N ARG A 70 12.80 -5.52 13.56
CA ARG A 70 13.93 -4.86 12.89
C ARG A 70 14.25 -3.50 13.51
N SER A 71 15.47 -3.34 13.97
CA SER A 71 15.99 -2.04 14.42
C SER A 71 16.02 -1.03 13.26
N TRP A 72 15.71 0.24 13.53
CA TRP A 72 15.74 1.33 12.55
C TRP A 72 17.17 1.84 12.31
N SER A 73 18.04 0.93 11.92
CA SER A 73 19.45 1.20 11.61
C SER A 73 19.62 1.77 10.20
N ALA A 74 20.78 2.35 9.92
CA ALA A 74 21.13 2.81 8.57
C ALA A 74 21.03 1.68 7.53
N GLY A 75 21.47 0.47 7.89
CA GLY A 75 21.34 -0.70 7.01
C GLY A 75 19.89 -1.09 6.73
N PHE A 76 19.00 -1.00 7.74
CA PHE A 76 17.57 -1.29 7.51
C PHE A 76 16.90 -0.20 6.66
N LYS A 77 17.22 1.09 6.89
CA LYS A 77 16.76 2.19 6.03
C LYS A 77 17.18 1.98 4.56
N GLN A 78 18.45 1.56 4.36
CA GLN A 78 18.93 1.24 3.01
C GLN A 78 18.17 0.06 2.39
N ASN A 79 17.82 -0.98 3.17
CA ASN A 79 17.00 -2.08 2.68
C ASN A 79 15.58 -1.63 2.33
N VAL A 80 14.98 -0.76 3.15
CA VAL A 80 13.67 -0.15 2.86
C VAL A 80 13.71 0.64 1.57
N TRP A 81 14.76 1.42 1.36
CA TRP A 81 15.01 2.20 0.15
C TRP A 81 15.18 1.30 -1.08
N ASN A 82 16.15 0.40 -1.03
CA ASN A 82 16.49 -0.49 -2.15
C ASN A 82 15.33 -1.39 -2.56
N SER A 83 14.56 -1.88 -1.60
CA SER A 83 13.39 -2.74 -1.86
C SER A 83 12.28 -2.03 -2.65
N ARG A 84 12.34 -0.71 -2.78
CA ARG A 84 11.39 0.12 -3.54
C ARG A 84 12.04 0.69 -4.80
N ILE A 85 13.11 1.43 -4.65
CA ILE A 85 13.73 2.16 -5.75
C ILE A 85 14.36 1.20 -6.75
N ASN A 86 15.20 0.26 -6.30
CA ASN A 86 15.90 -0.65 -7.20
C ASN A 86 14.94 -1.61 -7.89
N THR A 87 13.98 -2.16 -7.15
CA THR A 87 12.96 -3.07 -7.72
C THR A 87 12.08 -2.36 -8.75
N THR A 88 11.68 -1.11 -8.47
CA THR A 88 10.91 -0.30 -9.43
C THR A 88 11.73 0.01 -10.67
N SER A 89 13.00 0.41 -10.50
CA SER A 89 13.92 0.68 -11.62
C SER A 89 14.15 -0.58 -12.47
N SER A 90 14.27 -1.77 -11.86
CA SER A 90 14.39 -3.03 -12.60
C SER A 90 13.15 -3.30 -13.45
N ILE A 91 11.94 -3.10 -12.90
CA ILE A 91 10.69 -3.24 -13.64
C ILE A 91 10.62 -2.23 -14.79
N VAL A 92 10.95 -0.96 -14.55
CA VAL A 92 10.88 0.10 -15.57
C VAL A 92 11.87 -0.23 -16.72
N ARG A 93 13.11 -0.65 -16.40
CA ARG A 93 14.06 -1.10 -17.43
C ARG A 93 13.54 -2.28 -18.24
N ALA A 94 12.95 -3.28 -17.57
CA ALA A 94 12.36 -4.44 -18.25
C ALA A 94 11.18 -4.04 -19.16
N ILE A 95 10.35 -3.08 -18.75
CA ILE A 95 9.28 -2.52 -19.58
C ILE A 95 9.87 -1.77 -20.77
N GLN A 96 10.84 -0.89 -20.56
CA GLN A 96 11.44 -0.08 -21.62
C GLN A 96 12.22 -0.91 -22.65
N SER A 97 12.82 -2.03 -22.25
CA SER A 97 13.55 -2.94 -23.15
C SER A 97 12.66 -3.98 -23.84
N ALA A 98 11.43 -4.19 -23.39
CA ALA A 98 10.53 -5.18 -23.96
C ALA A 98 10.20 -4.87 -25.43
N LYS A 99 10.17 -5.89 -26.30
CA LYS A 99 9.75 -5.75 -27.70
C LYS A 99 8.24 -5.43 -27.77
N GLU A 100 7.44 -6.19 -27.03
CA GLU A 100 6.02 -5.95 -26.85
C GLU A 100 5.81 -5.28 -25.50
N LYS A 101 5.36 -4.02 -25.53
CA LYS A 101 5.16 -3.23 -24.33
C LYS A 101 3.85 -3.65 -23.62
N PRO A 102 3.81 -3.69 -22.28
CA PRO A 102 2.54 -3.83 -21.57
C PRO A 102 1.66 -2.60 -21.80
N GLU A 103 0.35 -2.79 -21.73
CA GLU A 103 -0.63 -1.69 -21.88
C GLU A 103 -0.56 -0.70 -20.70
N VAL A 104 -0.20 -1.19 -19.50
CA VAL A 104 -0.19 -0.41 -18.27
C VAL A 104 0.84 -0.88 -17.26
N PHE A 105 1.42 0.08 -16.55
CA PHE A 105 2.23 -0.12 -15.35
C PHE A 105 1.54 0.53 -14.14
N VAL A 106 1.18 -0.27 -13.15
CA VAL A 106 0.61 0.20 -11.88
C VAL A 106 1.68 0.08 -10.79
N ASN A 107 2.10 1.19 -10.23
CA ASN A 107 3.08 1.23 -9.13
C ASN A 107 2.42 1.70 -7.85
N ILE A 108 2.58 0.94 -6.77
CA ILE A 108 2.18 1.40 -5.44
C ILE A 108 3.23 2.38 -4.91
N SER A 109 2.74 3.44 -4.28
CA SER A 109 3.51 4.40 -3.50
C SER A 109 2.85 4.56 -2.12
N GLY A 110 3.25 5.53 -1.34
CA GLY A 110 2.69 5.82 -0.03
C GLY A 110 2.16 7.24 0.09
N VAL A 111 1.23 7.46 1.01
CA VAL A 111 0.69 8.80 1.31
C VAL A 111 1.64 9.69 2.12
N SER A 112 2.81 9.17 2.52
CA SER A 112 3.79 9.93 3.32
C SER A 112 4.45 11.09 2.57
N ASN A 113 4.20 11.26 1.28
CA ASN A 113 4.59 12.45 0.53
C ASN A 113 3.69 13.68 0.80
N TYR A 114 2.58 13.52 1.49
CA TYR A 114 1.76 14.62 2.00
C TYR A 114 2.18 14.97 3.43
N LYS A 115 2.68 16.19 3.62
CA LYS A 115 3.15 16.66 4.93
C LYS A 115 1.99 16.70 5.93
N PRO A 116 2.15 16.17 7.14
CA PRO A 116 1.14 16.25 8.18
C PRO A 116 0.67 17.69 8.41
N ASN A 117 -0.65 17.89 8.40
CA ASN A 117 -1.28 19.19 8.62
C ASN A 117 -2.67 18.99 9.21
N GLU A 118 -2.96 19.65 10.32
CA GLU A 118 -4.23 19.48 11.03
C GLU A 118 -5.44 20.05 10.29
N LYS A 119 -5.24 21.09 9.46
CA LYS A 119 -6.30 21.84 8.79
C LYS A 119 -6.48 21.43 7.34
N LYS A 120 -5.39 21.13 6.64
CA LYS A 120 -5.41 20.87 5.20
C LYS A 120 -5.94 19.46 4.91
N ILE A 121 -6.82 19.36 3.91
CA ILE A 121 -7.24 18.10 3.30
C ILE A 121 -6.53 18.01 1.95
N TYR A 122 -5.70 16.99 1.80
CA TYR A 122 -4.93 16.76 0.57
C TYR A 122 -5.73 15.93 -0.45
N THR A 123 -5.48 16.22 -1.70
CA THR A 123 -5.96 15.46 -2.86
C THR A 123 -4.79 15.14 -3.79
N GLU A 124 -5.04 14.45 -4.90
CA GLU A 124 -4.04 14.14 -5.91
C GLU A 124 -3.52 15.39 -6.67
N ASP A 125 -4.20 16.51 -6.54
CA ASP A 125 -3.82 17.81 -7.16
C ASP A 125 -2.78 18.57 -6.33
N ASP A 126 -2.59 18.15 -5.07
CA ASP A 126 -1.60 18.77 -4.17
C ASP A 126 -0.19 18.27 -4.46
N ALA A 127 0.76 19.20 -4.41
CA ALA A 127 2.17 18.89 -4.55
C ALA A 127 2.67 18.03 -3.38
N SER A 128 3.59 17.13 -3.69
CA SER A 128 4.35 16.38 -2.69
C SER A 128 5.57 17.17 -2.23
N GLU A 129 5.99 16.96 -0.97
CA GLU A 129 7.12 17.65 -0.35
C GLU A 129 8.09 16.63 0.28
N ASP A 130 9.39 16.92 0.22
CA ASP A 130 10.44 16.19 0.95
C ASP A 130 10.63 16.84 2.32
N TYR A 131 10.02 16.30 3.38
CA TYR A 131 10.13 16.86 4.73
C TYR A 131 10.76 15.87 5.73
N ASP A 132 10.82 14.59 5.40
CA ASP A 132 11.45 13.53 6.18
C ASP A 132 11.95 12.38 5.30
N PHE A 133 12.48 11.31 5.93
CA PHE A 133 12.95 10.12 5.21
C PHE A 133 11.83 9.44 4.39
N MET A 134 10.61 9.36 4.94
CA MET A 134 9.51 8.64 4.30
C MET A 134 8.93 9.43 3.12
N SER A 135 8.81 10.74 3.25
CA SER A 135 8.36 11.60 2.16
C SER A 135 9.34 11.58 0.99
N LYS A 136 10.64 11.71 1.28
CA LYS A 136 11.69 11.58 0.28
C LYS A 136 11.68 10.20 -0.40
N LEU A 137 11.51 9.13 0.38
CA LEU A 137 11.42 7.77 -0.16
C LEU A 137 10.23 7.65 -1.12
N CYS A 138 9.03 8.15 -0.74
CA CYS A 138 7.84 8.08 -1.58
C CYS A 138 8.02 8.87 -2.89
N ASN A 139 8.61 10.06 -2.82
CA ASN A 139 8.86 10.90 -4.00
C ASN A 139 9.88 10.24 -4.95
N GLU A 140 10.99 9.73 -4.44
CA GLU A 140 11.96 9.01 -5.27
C GLU A 140 11.39 7.69 -5.81
N TRP A 141 10.50 7.02 -5.06
CA TRP A 141 9.81 5.84 -5.55
C TRP A 141 8.88 6.15 -6.73
N GLU A 142 8.09 7.22 -6.64
CA GLU A 142 7.24 7.68 -7.76
C GLU A 142 8.07 8.14 -8.97
N LYS A 143 9.23 8.74 -8.74
CA LYS A 143 10.17 9.14 -9.77
C LYS A 143 10.77 7.91 -10.48
N ALA A 144 11.20 6.90 -9.70
CA ALA A 144 11.70 5.65 -10.26
C ALA A 144 10.66 4.88 -11.10
N ALA A 145 9.36 5.11 -10.84
CA ALA A 145 8.25 4.53 -11.61
C ALA A 145 7.87 5.33 -12.87
N THR A 146 8.68 6.30 -13.26
CA THR A 146 8.40 7.10 -14.47
C THR A 146 8.89 6.36 -15.70
N ILE A 147 8.02 6.18 -16.68
CA ILE A 147 8.30 5.60 -17.99
C ILE A 147 8.23 6.72 -19.02
N ASP A 148 9.11 6.69 -20.01
CA ASP A 148 9.12 7.64 -21.10
C ASP A 148 7.80 7.59 -21.86
N LYS A 149 7.20 8.74 -22.15
CA LYS A 149 5.92 8.82 -22.84
C LYS A 149 5.90 8.15 -24.21
N GLU A 150 7.06 8.17 -24.89
CA GLU A 150 7.27 7.54 -26.19
C GLU A 150 7.14 6.00 -26.14
N ALA A 151 7.29 5.40 -24.95
CA ALA A 151 7.08 3.97 -24.77
C ALA A 151 5.62 3.53 -24.96
N GLY A 152 4.66 4.48 -24.91
CA GLY A 152 3.23 4.19 -25.08
C GLY A 152 2.61 3.36 -23.95
N VAL A 153 3.27 3.29 -22.78
CA VAL A 153 2.80 2.55 -21.60
C VAL A 153 2.12 3.50 -20.65
N ARG A 154 0.85 3.26 -20.36
CA ARG A 154 0.08 4.02 -19.39
C ARG A 154 0.60 3.75 -17.98
N THR A 155 0.86 4.78 -17.19
CA THR A 155 1.41 4.64 -15.82
C THR A 155 0.39 5.14 -14.80
N VAL A 156 0.09 4.30 -13.80
CA VAL A 156 -0.75 4.64 -12.65
C VAL A 156 0.08 4.51 -11.37
N LYS A 157 0.12 5.55 -10.57
CA LYS A 157 0.82 5.58 -9.28
C LYS A 157 -0.22 5.68 -8.17
N ILE A 158 -0.34 4.65 -7.33
CA ILE A 158 -1.35 4.61 -6.26
C ILE A 158 -0.67 4.94 -4.93
N ARG A 159 -0.95 6.13 -4.37
CA ARG A 159 -0.52 6.56 -3.05
C ARG A 159 -1.39 5.90 -1.99
N THR A 160 -0.87 4.85 -1.40
CA THR A 160 -1.65 3.99 -0.51
C THR A 160 -1.55 4.43 0.94
N GLY A 161 -2.72 4.58 1.59
CA GLY A 161 -2.83 4.73 3.04
C GLY A 161 -2.59 3.41 3.79
N VAL A 162 -2.97 3.37 5.06
CA VAL A 162 -2.89 2.15 5.88
C VAL A 162 -3.86 1.11 5.34
N VAL A 163 -3.34 -0.03 4.90
CA VAL A 163 -4.14 -1.12 4.33
C VAL A 163 -4.68 -2.00 5.45
N LEU A 164 -6.01 -2.05 5.55
CA LEU A 164 -6.71 -2.91 6.50
C LEU A 164 -7.04 -4.26 5.85
N GLY A 165 -6.51 -5.33 6.41
CA GLY A 165 -6.76 -6.70 5.99
C GLY A 165 -6.27 -7.68 7.04
N ARG A 166 -6.90 -8.84 7.08
CA ARG A 166 -6.73 -9.88 8.11
C ARG A 166 -5.33 -10.48 8.15
N GLU A 167 -4.83 -10.81 6.97
CA GLU A 167 -3.64 -11.64 6.82
C GLU A 167 -2.33 -10.86 6.98
N GLY A 168 -2.42 -9.53 7.16
CA GLY A 168 -1.22 -8.71 7.23
C GLY A 168 -1.42 -7.28 7.72
N GLY A 169 -0.38 -6.47 7.56
CA GLY A 169 -0.41 -5.05 7.92
C GLY A 169 -0.70 -4.80 9.39
N MET A 170 -1.34 -3.67 9.67
CA MET A 170 -1.64 -3.20 11.01
C MET A 170 -2.59 -4.14 11.76
N ILE A 171 -3.61 -4.69 11.09
CA ILE A 171 -4.63 -5.54 11.72
C ILE A 171 -4.01 -6.79 12.34
N ARG A 172 -3.09 -7.46 11.62
CA ARG A 172 -2.41 -8.65 12.13
C ARG A 172 -1.67 -8.39 13.45
N SER A 173 -1.13 -7.20 13.63
CA SER A 173 -0.42 -6.83 14.87
C SER A 173 -1.37 -6.42 16.00
N LEU A 174 -2.54 -5.85 15.66
CA LEU A 174 -3.48 -5.31 16.63
C LEU A 174 -4.56 -6.31 17.07
N ILE A 175 -4.89 -7.33 16.27
CA ILE A 175 -6.03 -8.20 16.53
C ILE A 175 -5.93 -8.90 17.89
N ILE A 176 -4.74 -9.40 18.25
CA ILE A 176 -4.52 -10.11 19.51
C ILE A 176 -4.65 -9.17 20.73
N PRO A 177 -3.93 -8.03 20.82
CA PRO A 177 -4.13 -7.08 21.90
C PRO A 177 -5.58 -6.62 22.05
N PHE A 178 -6.24 -6.28 20.94
CA PHE A 178 -7.65 -5.86 20.98
C PHE A 178 -8.57 -6.99 21.44
N TRP A 179 -8.35 -8.23 21.01
CA TRP A 179 -9.14 -9.38 21.43
C TRP A 179 -9.11 -9.61 22.94
N PHE A 180 -7.97 -9.37 23.58
CA PHE A 180 -7.82 -9.46 25.03
C PHE A 180 -8.26 -8.20 25.77
N GLY A 181 -8.82 -7.19 25.09
CA GLY A 181 -9.27 -5.95 25.70
C GLY A 181 -8.16 -4.93 26.03
N PHE A 182 -6.95 -5.19 25.56
CA PHE A 182 -5.79 -4.26 25.72
C PHE A 182 -5.69 -3.25 24.57
N GLY A 183 -6.71 -3.17 23.70
CA GLY A 183 -6.75 -2.19 22.62
C GLY A 183 -7.03 -0.78 23.13
N GLY A 184 -6.46 0.21 22.45
CA GLY A 184 -6.68 1.62 22.75
C GLY A 184 -6.07 2.53 21.71
N PRO A 185 -6.34 3.85 21.81
CA PRO A 185 -5.77 4.82 20.90
C PRO A 185 -4.25 4.96 21.09
N VAL A 186 -3.56 5.25 20.00
CA VAL A 186 -2.11 5.55 20.02
C VAL A 186 -1.94 7.04 20.29
N ALA A 187 -1.12 7.38 21.27
CA ALA A 187 -0.88 8.75 21.73
C ALA A 187 -2.20 9.49 22.02
N SER A 188 -2.44 10.65 21.41
CA SER A 188 -3.69 11.40 21.56
C SER A 188 -4.90 10.73 20.86
N GLY A 189 -4.65 9.87 19.88
CA GLY A 189 -5.66 9.31 19.00
C GLY A 189 -6.25 10.30 17.98
N LEU A 190 -5.87 11.58 18.03
CA LEU A 190 -6.45 12.63 17.18
C LEU A 190 -5.74 12.74 15.80
N GLN A 191 -4.59 12.09 15.65
CA GLN A 191 -3.87 12.09 14.38
C GLN A 191 -4.69 11.43 13.27
N PRO A 192 -4.78 12.07 12.08
CA PRO A 192 -5.45 11.49 10.92
C PRO A 192 -4.88 10.12 10.56
N LEU A 193 -5.75 9.20 10.20
CA LEU A 193 -5.39 7.86 9.75
C LEU A 193 -5.96 7.63 8.34
N PRO A 194 -5.21 7.99 7.28
CA PRO A 194 -5.62 7.64 5.92
C PRO A 194 -5.54 6.11 5.76
N TRP A 195 -6.63 5.50 5.36
CA TRP A 195 -6.79 4.05 5.32
C TRP A 195 -7.50 3.58 4.06
N ILE A 196 -7.33 2.31 3.72
CA ILE A 196 -8.09 1.63 2.68
C ILE A 196 -8.28 0.16 3.06
N HIS A 197 -9.44 -0.43 2.73
CA HIS A 197 -9.63 -1.87 2.85
C HIS A 197 -8.83 -2.63 1.80
N ILE A 198 -8.29 -3.80 2.11
CA ILE A 198 -7.47 -4.58 1.18
C ILE A 198 -8.23 -4.97 -0.09
N THR A 199 -9.54 -5.26 0.04
CA THR A 199 -10.40 -5.56 -1.10
C THR A 199 -10.49 -4.37 -2.05
N ASP A 200 -10.73 -3.17 -1.50
CA ASP A 200 -10.80 -1.94 -2.32
C ASP A 200 -9.46 -1.60 -2.98
N LEU A 201 -8.36 -1.79 -2.28
CA LEU A 201 -7.04 -1.59 -2.88
C LEU A 201 -6.79 -2.56 -4.05
N CYS A 202 -7.10 -3.85 -3.88
CA CYS A 202 -6.96 -4.84 -4.95
C CYS A 202 -7.91 -4.55 -6.12
N ASN A 203 -9.14 -4.15 -5.83
CA ASN A 203 -10.12 -3.75 -6.84
C ASN A 203 -9.67 -2.48 -7.57
N LEU A 204 -9.10 -1.48 -6.88
CA LEU A 204 -8.55 -0.27 -7.49
C LEU A 204 -7.38 -0.58 -8.43
N ILE A 205 -6.49 -1.50 -8.04
CA ILE A 205 -5.40 -1.96 -8.91
C ILE A 205 -5.96 -2.65 -10.16
N LYS A 206 -6.91 -3.59 -9.99
CA LYS A 206 -7.58 -4.27 -11.10
C LYS A 206 -8.31 -3.28 -12.01
N TYR A 207 -9.06 -2.35 -11.42
CA TYR A 207 -9.75 -1.27 -12.14
C TYR A 207 -8.77 -0.41 -12.95
N SER A 208 -7.60 -0.08 -12.37
CA SER A 208 -6.54 0.65 -13.06
C SER A 208 -5.94 -0.12 -14.23
N ILE A 209 -5.92 -1.46 -14.17
CA ILE A 209 -5.47 -2.30 -15.28
C ILE A 209 -6.51 -2.28 -16.41
N GLU A 210 -7.79 -2.46 -16.09
CA GLU A 210 -8.88 -2.67 -17.04
C GLU A 210 -9.40 -1.37 -17.67
N ASN A 211 -9.41 -0.26 -16.92
CA ASN A 211 -9.92 1.02 -17.38
C ASN A 211 -8.81 1.86 -18.03
N LYS A 212 -8.85 1.95 -19.36
CA LYS A 212 -7.84 2.70 -20.15
C LYS A 212 -7.81 4.22 -19.89
N LYS A 213 -8.87 4.78 -19.27
CA LYS A 213 -8.95 6.20 -18.93
C LYS A 213 -8.23 6.56 -17.61
N VAL A 214 -7.87 5.55 -16.81
CA VAL A 214 -7.20 5.75 -15.52
C VAL A 214 -5.70 5.91 -15.73
N GLU A 215 -5.15 7.07 -15.44
CA GLU A 215 -3.74 7.41 -15.61
C GLU A 215 -3.27 8.38 -14.52
N GLY A 216 -1.97 8.41 -14.24
CA GLY A 216 -1.34 9.36 -13.33
C GLY A 216 -1.45 8.93 -11.87
N VAL A 217 -1.57 9.90 -10.97
CA VAL A 217 -1.59 9.66 -9.51
C VAL A 217 -3.01 9.46 -9.02
N LEU A 218 -3.22 8.41 -8.23
CA LEU A 218 -4.46 8.14 -7.49
C LEU A 218 -4.15 8.04 -5.99
N ASN A 219 -5.03 8.57 -5.14
CA ASN A 219 -4.98 8.29 -3.71
C ASN A 219 -5.72 6.99 -3.40
N GLY A 220 -4.96 5.96 -3.04
CA GLY A 220 -5.47 4.67 -2.56
C GLY A 220 -5.87 4.76 -1.09
N VAL A 221 -6.90 5.56 -0.80
CA VAL A 221 -7.49 5.74 0.53
C VAL A 221 -9.00 5.66 0.45
N ALA A 222 -9.66 5.26 1.54
CA ALA A 222 -11.12 5.28 1.64
C ALA A 222 -11.65 6.73 1.66
N PRO A 223 -12.90 6.98 1.18
CA PRO A 223 -13.49 8.32 1.17
C PRO A 223 -13.70 8.91 2.56
N GLN A 224 -13.95 8.08 3.58
CA GLN A 224 -14.13 8.53 4.94
C GLN A 224 -12.81 8.92 5.58
N ILE A 225 -12.66 10.21 5.90
CA ILE A 225 -11.53 10.72 6.69
C ILE A 225 -11.79 10.40 8.16
N ILE A 226 -10.84 9.71 8.79
CA ILE A 226 -10.89 9.33 10.20
C ILE A 226 -9.59 9.69 10.91
N ASN A 227 -9.61 9.63 12.23
CA ASN A 227 -8.43 9.65 13.07
C ASN A 227 -8.18 8.26 13.71
N ASN A 228 -7.09 8.12 14.44
CA ASN A 228 -6.74 6.87 15.11
C ASN A 228 -7.79 6.44 16.17
N LEU A 229 -8.42 7.39 16.88
CA LEU A 229 -9.45 7.10 17.86
C LEU A 229 -10.73 6.54 17.20
N ASP A 230 -11.12 7.07 16.02
CA ASP A 230 -12.27 6.57 15.25
C ASP A 230 -12.03 5.12 14.82
N PHE A 231 -10.84 4.83 14.31
CA PHE A 231 -10.43 3.46 14.00
C PHE A 231 -10.47 2.57 15.24
N THR A 232 -9.87 3.01 16.35
CA THR A 232 -9.79 2.26 17.60
C THR A 232 -11.16 1.88 18.12
N LYS A 233 -12.09 2.85 18.17
CA LYS A 233 -13.49 2.61 18.59
C LYS A 233 -14.22 1.66 17.65
N SER A 234 -14.05 1.85 16.34
CA SER A 234 -14.71 1.01 15.32
C SER A 234 -14.20 -0.43 15.39
N PHE A 235 -12.88 -0.62 15.54
CA PHE A 235 -12.28 -1.96 15.61
C PHE A 235 -12.63 -2.66 16.93
N GLY A 236 -12.59 -1.95 18.07
CA GLY A 236 -13.04 -2.50 19.35
C GLY A 236 -14.52 -2.89 19.32
N LYS A 237 -15.38 -2.04 18.74
CA LYS A 237 -16.81 -2.36 18.56
C LYS A 237 -17.01 -3.60 17.68
N ALA A 238 -16.23 -3.73 16.60
CA ALA A 238 -16.29 -4.90 15.71
C ALA A 238 -15.89 -6.21 16.42
N LEU A 239 -14.98 -6.13 17.38
CA LEU A 239 -14.51 -7.28 18.16
C LEU A 239 -15.30 -7.48 19.47
N TRP A 240 -16.27 -6.61 19.78
CA TRP A 240 -17.00 -6.61 21.06
C TRP A 240 -16.05 -6.48 22.26
N ARG A 241 -15.05 -5.61 22.15
CA ARG A 241 -14.02 -5.38 23.17
C ARG A 241 -13.92 -3.90 23.54
N PRO A 242 -13.67 -3.58 24.81
CA PRO A 242 -13.37 -2.23 25.22
C PRO A 242 -12.05 -1.73 24.64
N THR A 243 -11.92 -0.41 24.49
CA THR A 243 -10.73 0.24 23.95
C THR A 243 -10.27 1.38 24.86
N LEU A 244 -10.11 1.05 26.15
CA LEU A 244 -9.90 2.03 27.23
C LEU A 244 -8.42 2.27 27.55
N ILE A 245 -7.51 1.43 27.08
CA ILE A 245 -6.09 1.47 27.46
C ILE A 245 -5.30 2.17 26.34
N PRO A 246 -4.99 3.47 26.46
CA PRO A 246 -4.20 4.16 25.45
C PRO A 246 -2.76 3.62 25.42
N LEU A 247 -2.17 3.58 24.23
CA LEU A 247 -0.74 3.32 24.06
C LEU A 247 0.01 4.65 24.10
N PRO A 248 0.71 4.99 25.22
CA PRO A 248 1.36 6.28 25.35
C PRO A 248 2.45 6.49 24.30
N GLU A 249 2.65 7.73 23.87
CA GLU A 249 3.62 8.09 22.86
C GLU A 249 5.06 7.66 23.22
N PHE A 250 5.46 7.79 24.50
CA PHE A 250 6.78 7.35 24.93
C PHE A 250 7.01 5.84 24.75
N VAL A 251 5.96 5.03 24.85
CA VAL A 251 6.03 3.58 24.59
C VAL A 251 6.22 3.33 23.10
N VAL A 252 5.47 4.04 22.25
CA VAL A 252 5.60 3.95 20.79
C VAL A 252 7.01 4.35 20.34
N ASN A 253 7.55 5.46 20.90
CA ASN A 253 8.90 5.93 20.63
C ASN A 253 9.96 4.91 21.05
N LYS A 254 9.76 4.24 22.19
CA LYS A 254 10.67 3.18 22.65
C LYS A 254 10.62 1.93 21.79
N MET A 255 9.44 1.56 21.25
CA MET A 255 9.27 0.39 20.37
C MET A 255 9.81 0.62 18.97
N PHE A 256 9.63 1.80 18.41
CA PHE A 256 9.86 2.08 16.99
C PHE A 256 10.93 3.13 16.71
N THR A 257 11.54 3.76 17.68
CA THR A 257 12.31 5.00 17.57
C THR A 257 11.43 6.19 17.13
N GLU A 258 11.83 7.42 17.47
CA GLU A 258 11.04 8.63 17.17
C GLU A 258 10.73 8.78 15.69
N GLU A 259 11.71 8.52 14.81
CA GLU A 259 11.57 8.67 13.36
C GLU A 259 10.52 7.72 12.75
N ARG A 260 10.38 6.50 13.26
CA ARG A 260 9.33 5.54 12.82
C ARG A 260 8.02 5.78 13.56
N ALA A 261 8.07 6.20 14.80
CA ALA A 261 6.91 6.47 15.63
C ALA A 261 6.03 7.57 15.01
N VAL A 262 6.62 8.54 14.31
CA VAL A 262 5.91 9.59 13.57
C VAL A 262 4.88 9.00 12.60
N LEU A 263 5.14 7.83 11.99
CA LEU A 263 4.16 7.15 11.12
C LEU A 263 2.89 6.68 11.86
N LEU A 264 2.96 6.56 13.19
CA LEU A 264 1.85 6.14 14.03
C LEU A 264 1.22 7.30 14.82
N THR A 265 2.01 8.36 15.08
CA THR A 265 1.62 9.49 15.93
C THR A 265 1.27 10.75 15.14
N SER A 266 1.51 10.77 13.83
CA SER A 266 1.12 11.87 12.95
C SER A 266 0.47 11.37 11.67
N GLY A 267 -0.17 12.25 10.92
CA GLY A 267 -0.80 11.90 9.65
C GLY A 267 -1.37 13.11 8.93
N ALA A 268 -1.81 12.90 7.70
CA ALA A 268 -2.47 13.90 6.88
C ALA A 268 -3.92 13.48 6.60
N LYS A 269 -4.83 14.46 6.50
CA LYS A 269 -6.19 14.22 6.01
C LYS A 269 -6.14 14.14 4.48
N ILE A 270 -6.54 13.00 3.92
CA ILE A 270 -6.41 12.74 2.48
C ILE A 270 -7.75 12.31 1.92
N LYS A 271 -8.12 12.85 0.77
CA LYS A 271 -9.30 12.43 -0.02
C LYS A 271 -8.87 11.79 -1.33
N PRO A 272 -9.59 10.75 -1.79
CA PRO A 272 -9.36 10.11 -3.08
C PRO A 272 -10.17 10.84 -4.18
N LYS A 273 -9.89 12.13 -4.41
CA LYS A 273 -10.66 12.96 -5.35
C LYS A 273 -10.63 12.37 -6.75
N ARG A 274 -9.45 12.20 -7.31
CA ARG A 274 -9.28 11.68 -8.68
C ARG A 274 -9.71 10.22 -8.78
N THR A 275 -9.47 9.41 -7.75
CA THR A 275 -9.92 8.02 -7.71
C THR A 275 -11.45 7.93 -7.85
N VAL A 276 -12.21 8.76 -7.13
CA VAL A 276 -13.67 8.83 -7.25
C VAL A 276 -14.10 9.39 -8.61
N GLU A 277 -13.43 10.42 -9.11
CA GLU A 277 -13.73 11.02 -10.42
C GLU A 277 -13.52 10.05 -11.60
N THR A 278 -12.68 9.01 -11.43
CA THR A 278 -12.56 7.94 -12.44
C THR A 278 -13.78 7.03 -12.52
N GLY A 279 -14.70 7.11 -11.56
CA GLY A 279 -15.86 6.22 -11.44
C GLY A 279 -15.58 4.94 -10.63
N PHE A 280 -14.48 4.88 -9.87
CA PHE A 280 -14.19 3.74 -8.98
C PHE A 280 -15.19 3.71 -7.82
N GLU A 281 -15.78 2.54 -7.58
CA GLU A 281 -16.72 2.29 -6.50
C GLU A 281 -16.06 1.49 -5.38
N TYR A 282 -16.19 2.00 -4.14
CA TYR A 282 -15.64 1.34 -2.94
C TYR A 282 -16.65 0.34 -2.38
N GLU A 283 -16.18 -0.84 -2.00
CA GLU A 283 -16.96 -1.83 -1.24
C GLU A 283 -17.01 -1.46 0.25
N PHE A 284 -15.92 -0.88 0.77
CA PHE A 284 -15.76 -0.45 2.18
C PHE A 284 -15.43 1.05 2.27
N PRO A 285 -16.39 1.95 1.96
CA PRO A 285 -16.13 3.39 2.03
C PRO A 285 -16.06 3.92 3.47
N GLU A 286 -16.57 3.17 4.45
CA GLU A 286 -16.67 3.54 5.86
C GLU A 286 -15.89 2.58 6.77
N ILE A 287 -15.31 3.12 7.86
CA ILE A 287 -14.41 2.38 8.73
C ILE A 287 -15.06 1.25 9.50
N TYR A 288 -16.31 1.40 9.96
CA TYR A 288 -16.93 0.37 10.80
C TYR A 288 -17.24 -0.92 10.02
N PRO A 289 -17.85 -0.89 8.83
CA PRO A 289 -17.98 -2.08 7.98
C PRO A 289 -16.63 -2.74 7.65
N ALA A 290 -15.61 -1.95 7.34
CA ALA A 290 -14.25 -2.45 7.09
C ALA A 290 -13.67 -3.16 8.33
N CYS A 291 -13.81 -2.56 9.51
CA CYS A 291 -13.37 -3.16 10.77
C CYS A 291 -14.13 -4.46 11.08
N LYS A 292 -15.43 -4.51 10.77
CA LYS A 292 -16.26 -5.71 10.97
C LYS A 292 -15.78 -6.86 10.07
N ASP A 293 -15.47 -6.58 8.80
CA ASP A 293 -14.94 -7.60 7.88
C ASP A 293 -13.61 -8.15 8.39
N VAL A 294 -12.62 -7.28 8.67
CA VAL A 294 -11.29 -7.73 9.10
C VAL A 294 -11.26 -8.31 10.51
N GLY A 295 -12.24 -8.01 11.34
CA GLY A 295 -12.38 -8.52 12.71
C GLY A 295 -13.13 -9.85 12.83
N SER A 296 -13.84 -10.32 11.79
CA SER A 296 -14.77 -11.47 11.85
C SER A 296 -14.08 -12.84 11.97
N LEU A 297 -12.75 -12.91 12.16
CA LEU A 297 -11.93 -14.13 12.24
C LEU A 297 -12.39 -15.18 13.26
N PHE A 298 -13.21 -14.79 14.23
CA PHE A 298 -13.62 -15.64 15.35
C PHE A 298 -15.14 -15.90 15.39
N MET A 299 -15.85 -15.60 14.30
CA MET A 299 -17.29 -15.82 14.24
C MET A 299 -17.72 -16.98 13.33
N TYR A 300 -16.78 -17.90 12.99
CA TYR A 300 -17.07 -19.17 12.30
C TYR A 300 -16.40 -20.32 13.01
#